data_265b3bcee933393cde208a513cb0073e
#
_entry.id   265b3bcee933393cde208a513cb0073e
#
_cell.length_a   1.000
_cell.length_b   1.000
_cell.length_c   1.000
_cell.angle_alpha   90.00
_cell.angle_beta   90.00
_cell.angle_gamma   90.00
#
_symmetry.space_group_name_H-M   'P 1'
#
loop_
_entity.id
_entity.type
_entity.pdbx_description
1 polymer ?
#
loop_
_entity_poly.entity_id
_entity_poly.type
_entity_poly.pdbx_seq_one_letter_code
_entity_poly.pdbx_strand_id
1 'polypeptide(L)'
;VSGIYKTNNSVYRDKHENGYCAKLETHIEKVKVLGLINIKVLAAGSLFLGDVREPITSTKDGPKAINWGIPFCQRPKALRFDYKTSLPNVANRIKQNGFSSASIVAGRDHAVAVLYLQKRHEDAQGNITAKRVGTMVVKFTKSSNGWVNDATYTIHYGDIRHMAGYDASLMGLRSCDYARNSKGKRVIVRETGWADANETPSPV
;
A
#
# COMPACT_ATOMS: atom_id res chain seq x y z
N VAL A 1 -10.84 -2.95 -32.64
CA VAL A 1 -11.30 -2.59 -31.30
C VAL A 1 -10.44 -1.43 -30.84
N SER A 2 -10.96 -0.19 -30.94
CA SER A 2 -10.27 0.99 -30.47
C SER A 2 -10.27 0.97 -28.93
N GLY A 3 -9.15 0.64 -28.33
CA GLY A 3 -8.94 0.79 -26.91
C GLY A 3 -8.93 2.27 -26.54
N ILE A 4 -9.79 2.69 -25.64
CA ILE A 4 -9.72 4.02 -25.06
C ILE A 4 -8.62 3.97 -24.00
N TYR A 5 -7.42 4.42 -24.35
CA TYR A 5 -6.34 4.63 -23.42
C TYR A 5 -6.41 6.07 -22.90
N LYS A 6 -6.95 6.26 -21.71
CA LYS A 6 -6.73 7.49 -20.95
C LYS A 6 -5.77 7.16 -19.82
N THR A 7 -4.53 7.55 -19.99
CA THR A 7 -3.52 7.47 -18.94
C THR A 7 -3.69 8.65 -18.01
N ASN A 8 -4.43 8.45 -16.94
CA ASN A 8 -4.40 9.37 -15.82
C ASN A 8 -3.38 8.83 -14.83
N ASN A 9 -2.35 9.60 -14.57
CA ASN A 9 -1.29 9.21 -13.66
C ASN A 9 -1.60 9.75 -12.24
N SER A 10 -1.47 8.91 -11.25
CA SER A 10 -1.45 9.30 -9.83
C SER A 10 -0.03 9.25 -9.26
N VAL A 11 0.94 8.89 -10.09
CA VAL A 11 2.37 8.85 -9.78
C VAL A 11 3.14 9.60 -10.85
N TYR A 12 3.95 10.56 -10.43
CA TYR A 12 4.70 11.44 -11.32
C TYR A 12 6.17 11.41 -10.94
N ARG A 13 7.02 11.67 -11.93
CA ARG A 13 8.42 11.99 -11.69
C ARG A 13 8.51 13.44 -11.23
N ASP A 14 9.19 13.70 -10.12
CA ASP A 14 9.49 15.04 -9.62
C ASP A 14 10.97 15.16 -9.27
N LYS A 15 11.44 16.40 -9.10
CA LYS A 15 12.84 16.67 -8.76
C LYS A 15 13.05 16.65 -7.26
N HIS A 16 14.17 16.07 -6.85
CA HIS A 16 14.69 16.17 -5.49
C HIS A 16 16.21 16.23 -5.56
N GLU A 17 16.79 17.31 -5.04
CA GLU A 17 18.23 17.59 -5.11
C GLU A 17 18.78 17.44 -6.55
N ASN A 18 19.83 16.63 -6.73
CA ASN A 18 20.45 16.35 -8.03
C ASN A 18 19.79 15.16 -8.76
N GLY A 19 18.67 14.63 -8.24
CA GLY A 19 18.00 13.44 -8.76
C GLY A 19 16.50 13.62 -8.94
N TYR A 20 15.81 12.51 -8.83
CA TYR A 20 14.36 12.43 -9.01
C TYR A 20 13.72 11.62 -7.89
N CYS A 21 12.48 11.95 -7.61
CA CYS A 21 11.62 11.22 -6.68
C CYS A 21 10.29 10.86 -7.33
N ALA A 22 9.52 10.02 -6.67
CA ALA A 22 8.14 9.74 -7.01
C ALA A 22 7.21 10.72 -6.29
N LYS A 23 6.47 11.52 -7.04
CA LYS A 23 5.36 12.31 -6.51
C LYS A 23 4.09 11.48 -6.59
N LEU A 24 3.48 11.20 -5.45
CA LEU A 24 2.22 10.46 -5.32
C LEU A 24 1.09 11.46 -5.06
N GLU A 25 0.04 11.40 -5.86
CA GLU A 25 -1.08 12.34 -5.79
C GLU A 25 -2.41 11.60 -5.79
N THR A 26 -3.31 11.98 -4.88
CA THR A 26 -4.67 11.44 -4.83
C THR A 26 -5.64 12.46 -5.41
N HIS A 27 -6.43 12.06 -6.41
CA HIS A 27 -7.40 12.92 -7.06
C HIS A 27 -8.63 12.14 -7.54
N ILE A 28 -9.68 12.88 -7.89
CA ILE A 28 -10.88 12.27 -8.46
C ILE A 28 -10.73 12.24 -9.98
N GLU A 29 -10.70 11.04 -10.53
CA GLU A 29 -10.69 10.78 -11.94
C GLU A 29 -12.10 10.67 -12.51
N LYS A 30 -12.30 11.24 -13.69
CA LYS A 30 -13.55 11.10 -14.45
C LYS A 30 -13.26 10.22 -15.67
N VAL A 31 -13.79 9.02 -15.67
CA VAL A 31 -13.65 8.08 -16.79
C VAL A 31 -14.95 8.03 -17.56
N LYS A 32 -14.90 8.37 -18.85
CA LYS A 32 -16.02 8.18 -19.79
C LYS A 32 -15.80 6.88 -20.54
N VAL A 33 -16.73 5.94 -20.41
CA VAL A 33 -16.70 4.67 -21.14
C VAL A 33 -17.77 4.74 -22.24
N LEU A 34 -17.36 4.64 -23.50
CA LEU A 34 -18.22 4.64 -24.69
C LEU A 34 -19.22 5.81 -24.77
N GLY A 35 -18.90 6.94 -24.17
CA GLY A 35 -19.77 8.12 -24.17
C GLY A 35 -21.02 8.03 -23.29
N LEU A 36 -21.33 6.86 -22.75
CA LEU A 36 -22.58 6.58 -22.02
C LEU A 36 -22.41 6.50 -20.51
N ILE A 37 -21.23 6.10 -20.02
CA ILE A 37 -21.00 5.89 -18.59
C ILE A 37 -19.95 6.90 -18.09
N ASN A 38 -20.39 7.81 -17.21
CA ASN A 38 -19.50 8.71 -16.49
C ASN A 38 -19.18 8.13 -15.11
N ILE A 39 -17.99 7.59 -14.96
CA ILE A 39 -17.52 7.06 -13.68
C ILE A 39 -16.57 8.07 -13.05
N LYS A 40 -16.78 8.40 -11.77
CA LYS A 40 -15.84 9.14 -10.95
C LYS A 40 -15.15 8.16 -10.01
N VAL A 41 -13.84 8.11 -10.06
CA VAL A 41 -13.03 7.21 -9.22
C VAL A 41 -12.03 8.02 -8.42
N LEU A 42 -11.96 7.77 -7.13
CA LEU A 42 -10.89 8.29 -6.29
C LEU A 42 -9.62 7.48 -6.58
N ALA A 43 -8.70 8.09 -7.32
CA ALA A 43 -7.42 7.50 -7.67
C ALA A 43 -6.34 7.94 -6.67
N ALA A 44 -5.87 7.00 -5.87
CA ALA A 44 -4.80 7.25 -4.91
C ALA A 44 -3.43 7.00 -5.56
N GLY A 45 -2.53 7.98 -5.42
CA GLY A 45 -1.11 7.78 -5.74
C GLY A 45 -0.51 6.77 -4.78
N SER A 46 -0.03 5.66 -5.32
CA SER A 46 0.52 4.57 -4.53
C SER A 46 1.83 4.06 -5.12
N LEU A 47 2.78 3.78 -4.24
CA LEU A 47 4.03 3.09 -4.55
C LEU A 47 4.10 1.84 -3.69
N PHE A 48 4.42 0.70 -4.26
CA PHE A 48 4.51 -0.56 -3.53
C PHE A 48 5.60 -1.47 -4.12
N LEU A 49 6.03 -2.42 -3.33
CA LEU A 49 6.93 -3.49 -3.77
C LEU A 49 6.10 -4.68 -4.23
N GLY A 50 6.33 -5.12 -5.46
CA GLY A 50 5.59 -6.22 -6.08
C GLY A 50 5.39 -6.01 -7.58
N ASP A 51 4.46 -6.73 -8.17
CA ASP A 51 4.08 -6.59 -9.57
C ASP A 51 2.56 -6.47 -9.74
N VAL A 52 2.14 -5.86 -10.84
CA VAL A 52 0.72 -5.73 -11.22
C VAL A 52 0.48 -6.47 -12.54
N ARG A 53 -0.61 -7.20 -12.60
CA ARG A 53 -1.09 -7.78 -13.86
C ARG A 53 -2.15 -6.85 -14.47
N GLU A 54 -1.84 -6.32 -15.62
CA GLU A 54 -2.77 -5.54 -16.44
C GLU A 54 -3.32 -6.33 -17.63
N PRO A 55 -4.48 -5.96 -18.16
CA PRO A 55 -5.37 -4.91 -17.67
C PRO A 55 -6.24 -5.38 -16.49
N ILE A 56 -6.56 -4.43 -15.58
CA ILE A 56 -7.56 -4.66 -14.53
C ILE A 56 -8.92 -4.29 -15.11
N THR A 57 -9.74 -5.28 -15.39
CA THR A 57 -11.05 -5.11 -16.05
C THR A 57 -12.21 -4.96 -15.07
N SER A 58 -11.97 -5.21 -13.79
CA SER A 58 -12.99 -5.14 -12.74
C SER A 58 -12.38 -4.63 -11.43
N THR A 59 -13.09 -3.76 -10.73
CA THR A 59 -12.67 -3.30 -9.38
C THR A 59 -12.61 -4.42 -8.36
N LYS A 60 -13.42 -5.46 -8.51
CA LYS A 60 -13.38 -6.64 -7.63
C LYS A 60 -12.09 -7.46 -7.82
N ASP A 61 -11.49 -7.37 -9.00
CA ASP A 61 -10.27 -8.08 -9.35
C ASP A 61 -9.01 -7.25 -9.15
N GLY A 62 -9.15 -5.95 -8.87
CA GLY A 62 -8.04 -5.05 -8.60
C GLY A 62 -7.06 -5.59 -7.55
N PRO A 63 -7.50 -5.98 -6.34
CA PRO A 63 -6.60 -6.56 -5.34
C PRO A 63 -5.92 -7.84 -5.79
N LYS A 64 -6.63 -8.68 -6.57
CA LYS A 64 -6.08 -9.93 -7.12
C LYS A 64 -5.07 -9.71 -8.25
N ALA A 65 -5.09 -8.53 -8.87
CA ALA A 65 -4.15 -8.19 -9.91
C ALA A 65 -2.75 -7.88 -9.36
N ILE A 66 -2.63 -7.58 -8.08
CA ILE A 66 -1.38 -7.23 -7.43
C ILE A 66 -0.75 -8.48 -6.81
N ASN A 67 0.53 -8.67 -7.05
CA ASN A 67 1.39 -9.62 -6.36
C ASN A 67 2.22 -8.84 -5.34
N TRP A 68 1.78 -8.84 -4.09
CA TRP A 68 2.36 -8.02 -3.05
C TRP A 68 3.65 -8.59 -2.48
N GLY A 69 4.64 -7.73 -2.39
CA GLY A 69 5.92 -8.00 -1.77
C GLY A 69 6.97 -8.52 -2.73
N ILE A 70 8.19 -8.51 -2.25
CA ILE A 70 9.37 -9.08 -2.90
C ILE A 70 10.05 -10.05 -1.93
N PRO A 71 10.82 -11.03 -2.41
CA PRO A 71 11.62 -11.89 -1.55
C PRO A 71 12.58 -11.07 -0.70
N PHE A 72 12.58 -11.30 0.60
CA PHE A 72 13.42 -10.57 1.54
C PHE A 72 13.74 -11.44 2.77
N CYS A 73 15.03 -11.55 3.10
CA CYS A 73 15.53 -12.43 4.16
C CYS A 73 16.42 -11.70 5.17
N GLN A 74 16.45 -10.37 5.16
CA GLN A 74 17.27 -9.60 6.08
C GLN A 74 16.43 -9.00 7.22
N ARG A 75 17.11 -8.53 8.24
CA ARG A 75 16.49 -7.99 9.44
C ARG A 75 16.97 -6.56 9.70
N PRO A 76 16.49 -5.58 8.89
CA PRO A 76 16.86 -4.19 9.03
C PRO A 76 16.28 -3.59 10.32
N LYS A 77 17.01 -2.64 10.93
CA LYS A 77 16.55 -1.94 12.14
C LYS A 77 15.53 -0.86 11.82
N ALA A 78 15.64 -0.24 10.65
CA ALA A 78 14.81 0.89 10.26
C ALA A 78 14.71 1.00 8.74
N LEU A 79 13.70 1.74 8.28
CA LEU A 79 13.59 2.27 6.92
C LEU A 79 13.91 3.76 6.95
N ARG A 80 14.74 4.22 6.01
CA ARG A 80 15.12 5.63 5.86
C ARG A 80 14.74 6.11 4.46
N PHE A 81 14.13 7.30 4.40
CA PHE A 81 13.78 7.94 3.13
C PHE A 81 13.56 9.44 3.31
N ASP A 82 13.71 10.17 2.23
CA ASP A 82 13.36 11.58 2.15
C ASP A 82 11.89 11.71 1.73
N TYR A 83 11.20 12.68 2.30
CA TYR A 83 9.82 12.93 1.90
C TYR A 83 9.44 14.41 1.98
N LYS A 84 8.42 14.74 1.23
CA LYS A 84 7.69 15.99 1.32
C LYS A 84 6.20 15.70 1.24
N THR A 85 5.43 16.26 2.15
CA THR A 85 3.97 16.06 2.17
C THR A 85 3.23 17.37 1.98
N SER A 86 2.13 17.31 1.23
CA SER A 86 1.17 18.41 1.08
C SER A 86 -0.22 17.84 1.30
N LEU A 87 -0.84 18.19 2.42
CA LEU A 87 -2.13 17.68 2.85
C LEU A 87 -3.12 18.83 3.07
N PRO A 88 -4.39 18.71 2.64
CA PRO A 88 -5.40 19.72 2.90
C PRO A 88 -5.60 19.93 4.41
N ASN A 89 -5.64 21.19 4.85
CA ASN A 89 -5.95 21.51 6.24
C ASN A 89 -7.47 21.65 6.46
N VAL A 90 -8.20 20.59 6.14
CA VAL A 90 -9.66 20.50 6.30
C VAL A 90 -10.05 19.32 7.17
N ALA A 91 -11.12 19.45 7.94
CA ALA A 91 -11.59 18.43 8.88
C ALA A 91 -12.51 17.39 8.20
N ASN A 92 -12.44 17.25 6.91
CA ASN A 92 -13.20 16.28 6.14
C ASN A 92 -12.32 15.64 5.06
N ARG A 93 -12.73 14.47 4.62
CA ARG A 93 -12.07 13.70 3.57
C ARG A 93 -13.10 13.03 2.67
N ILE A 94 -12.67 12.60 1.50
CA ILE A 94 -13.51 11.89 0.54
C ILE A 94 -13.33 10.39 0.75
N LYS A 95 -14.45 9.68 0.89
CA LYS A 95 -14.50 8.21 0.94
C LYS A 95 -15.25 7.70 -0.28
N GLN A 96 -14.71 6.67 -0.92
CA GLN A 96 -15.36 5.98 -2.02
C GLN A 96 -15.12 4.46 -1.91
N ASN A 97 -16.15 3.66 -2.13
CA ASN A 97 -16.07 2.22 -2.19
C ASN A 97 -16.30 1.77 -3.64
N GLY A 98 -15.25 1.24 -4.27
CA GLY A 98 -15.34 0.84 -5.69
C GLY A 98 -15.78 1.99 -6.60
N PHE A 99 -16.80 1.77 -7.41
CA PHE A 99 -17.40 2.77 -8.31
C PHE A 99 -18.64 3.47 -7.72
N SER A 100 -18.89 3.32 -6.43
CA SER A 100 -19.97 4.04 -5.78
C SER A 100 -19.75 5.56 -5.83
N SER A 101 -20.78 6.34 -5.54
CA SER A 101 -20.62 7.78 -5.38
C SER A 101 -19.66 8.09 -4.24
N ALA A 102 -18.77 9.06 -4.45
CA ALA A 102 -17.91 9.57 -3.41
C ALA A 102 -18.73 10.31 -2.36
N SER A 103 -18.42 10.12 -1.10
CA SER A 103 -19.04 10.81 0.04
C SER A 103 -18.02 11.58 0.86
N ILE A 104 -18.44 12.67 1.46
CA ILE A 104 -17.61 13.41 2.42
C ILE A 104 -17.83 12.79 3.78
N VAL A 105 -16.73 12.46 4.47
CA VAL A 105 -16.74 11.91 5.82
C VAL A 105 -15.85 12.75 6.74
N ALA A 106 -16.16 12.74 8.03
CA ALA A 106 -15.36 13.44 9.02
C ALA A 106 -13.95 12.84 9.13
N GLY A 107 -13.01 13.68 9.53
CA GLY A 107 -11.60 13.32 9.70
C GLY A 107 -10.72 14.01 8.66
N ARG A 108 -9.43 14.11 8.99
CA ARG A 108 -8.42 14.70 8.09
C ARG A 108 -7.84 13.65 7.17
N ASP A 109 -7.52 14.05 5.94
CA ASP A 109 -6.70 13.23 5.05
C ASP A 109 -5.32 13.01 5.64
N HIS A 110 -4.72 11.89 5.26
CA HIS A 110 -3.38 11.52 5.65
C HIS A 110 -2.76 10.61 4.59
N ALA A 111 -1.46 10.70 4.46
CA ALA A 111 -0.68 9.71 3.72
C ALA A 111 -0.08 8.70 4.71
N VAL A 112 0.26 7.52 4.22
CA VAL A 112 0.89 6.48 5.04
C VAL A 112 2.08 5.87 4.30
N ALA A 113 3.14 5.57 5.05
CA ALA A 113 4.20 4.66 4.64
C ALA A 113 4.13 3.43 5.53
N VAL A 114 4.06 2.26 4.92
CA VAL A 114 3.97 0.99 5.66
C VAL A 114 5.03 0.01 5.17
N LEU A 115 5.63 -0.71 6.09
CA LEU A 115 6.50 -1.84 5.81
C LEU A 115 6.07 -3.03 6.66
N TYR A 116 5.79 -4.13 5.99
CA TYR A 116 5.50 -5.40 6.63
C TYR A 116 6.55 -6.42 6.22
N LEU A 117 7.25 -6.97 7.19
CA LEU A 117 8.15 -8.11 7.01
C LEU A 117 7.40 -9.38 7.41
N GLN A 118 7.40 -10.36 6.53
CA GLN A 118 6.66 -11.60 6.73
C GLN A 118 7.58 -12.82 6.62
N LYS A 119 7.26 -13.83 7.40
CA LYS A 119 7.77 -15.19 7.21
C LYS A 119 6.63 -16.00 6.60
N ARG A 120 6.77 -16.34 5.31
CA ARG A 120 5.73 -17.02 4.52
C ARG A 120 5.97 -18.52 4.47
N HIS A 121 4.88 -19.25 4.37
CA HIS A 121 4.87 -20.69 4.16
C HIS A 121 3.78 -21.06 3.15
N GLU A 122 4.12 -21.91 2.19
CA GLU A 122 3.16 -22.47 1.24
C GLU A 122 2.93 -23.95 1.58
N ASP A 123 1.65 -24.34 1.68
CA ASP A 123 1.28 -25.74 1.88
C ASP A 123 1.26 -26.54 0.55
N ALA A 124 1.10 -27.85 0.64
CA ALA A 124 1.06 -28.73 -0.54
C ALA A 124 -0.09 -28.39 -1.53
N GLN A 125 -1.15 -27.72 -1.05
CA GLN A 125 -2.27 -27.26 -1.85
C GLN A 125 -1.97 -25.95 -2.57
N GLY A 126 -0.92 -25.25 -2.17
CA GLY A 126 -0.52 -23.95 -2.71
C GLY A 126 -1.16 -22.77 -1.99
N ASN A 127 -1.68 -22.96 -0.78
CA ASN A 127 -2.14 -21.84 0.04
C ASN A 127 -0.95 -21.20 0.74
N ILE A 128 -0.95 -19.86 0.84
CA ILE A 128 0.12 -19.12 1.50
C ILE A 128 -0.38 -18.59 2.84
N THR A 129 0.31 -18.97 3.89
CA THR A 129 0.18 -18.38 5.23
C THR A 129 1.41 -17.57 5.57
N ALA A 130 1.29 -16.64 6.51
CA ALA A 130 2.41 -15.83 6.97
C ALA A 130 2.36 -15.59 8.48
N LYS A 131 3.54 -15.39 9.07
CA LYS A 131 3.72 -14.73 10.36
C LYS A 131 4.25 -13.33 10.13
N ARG A 132 3.70 -12.33 10.82
CA ARG A 132 4.22 -10.96 10.79
C ARG A 132 5.49 -10.91 11.63
N VAL A 133 6.63 -10.66 10.97
CA VAL A 133 7.95 -10.58 11.60
C VAL A 133 8.27 -9.17 12.05
N GLY A 134 8.03 -8.19 11.18
CA GLY A 134 8.32 -6.79 11.48
C GLY A 134 7.27 -5.86 10.90
N THR A 135 7.06 -4.76 11.58
CA THR A 135 6.07 -3.73 11.21
C THR A 135 6.66 -2.34 11.39
N MET A 136 6.54 -1.51 10.37
CA MET A 136 6.73 -0.07 10.45
C MET A 136 5.54 0.61 9.80
N VAL A 137 4.93 1.56 10.49
CA VAL A 137 3.87 2.40 9.97
C VAL A 137 4.14 3.84 10.34
N VAL A 138 4.11 4.69 9.35
CA VAL A 138 4.20 6.15 9.53
C VAL A 138 2.96 6.78 8.94
N LYS A 139 2.29 7.60 9.73
CA LYS A 139 1.09 8.33 9.34
C LYS A 139 1.43 9.81 9.25
N PHE A 140 1.38 10.34 8.05
CA PHE A 140 1.59 11.76 7.78
C PHE A 140 0.24 12.47 7.85
N THR A 141 0.04 13.27 8.89
CA THR A 141 -1.22 13.97 9.17
C THR A 141 -1.16 15.48 8.93
N LYS A 142 0.01 15.98 8.57
CA LYS A 142 0.28 17.40 8.32
C LYS A 142 1.17 17.54 7.11
N SER A 143 1.08 18.67 6.42
CA SER A 143 2.07 19.07 5.43
C SER A 143 3.42 19.30 6.08
N SER A 144 4.49 18.90 5.39
CA SER A 144 5.85 19.22 5.79
C SER A 144 6.23 20.64 5.34
N ASN A 145 7.09 21.29 6.10
CA ASN A 145 7.67 22.57 5.69
C ASN A 145 8.90 22.31 4.80
N GLY A 146 8.66 21.96 3.54
CA GLY A 146 9.72 21.53 2.62
C GLY A 146 10.05 20.05 2.74
N TRP A 147 11.23 19.66 2.28
CA TRP A 147 11.76 18.32 2.36
C TRP A 147 12.20 17.96 3.77
N VAL A 148 11.91 16.74 4.17
CA VAL A 148 12.42 16.10 5.38
C VAL A 148 13.38 15.02 4.90
N ASN A 149 14.68 15.31 5.03
CA ASN A 149 15.73 14.43 4.55
C ASN A 149 16.14 13.43 5.63
N ASP A 150 16.57 12.24 5.21
CA ASP A 150 17.08 11.18 6.08
C ASP A 150 16.11 10.74 7.20
N ALA A 151 14.82 10.91 6.98
CA ALA A 151 13.81 10.50 7.94
C ALA A 151 13.89 9.00 8.20
N THR A 152 14.16 8.63 9.45
CA THR A 152 14.45 7.26 9.85
C THR A 152 13.34 6.73 10.74
N TYR A 153 12.74 5.61 10.35
CA TYR A 153 11.61 5.00 11.04
C TYR A 153 11.94 3.58 11.46
N THR A 154 11.87 3.32 12.77
CA THR A 154 12.19 2.02 13.37
C THR A 154 11.21 0.95 12.91
N ILE A 155 11.72 -0.24 12.61
CA ILE A 155 10.92 -1.43 12.37
C ILE A 155 10.78 -2.17 13.70
N HIS A 156 9.54 -2.37 14.12
CA HIS A 156 9.20 -3.08 15.34
C HIS A 156 8.98 -4.56 15.05
N TYR A 157 9.68 -5.42 15.77
CA TYR A 157 9.67 -6.86 15.57
C TYR A 157 8.79 -7.58 16.59
N GLY A 158 8.17 -8.68 16.15
CA GLY A 158 7.28 -9.47 16.98
C GLY A 158 5.89 -8.85 17.15
N ASP A 159 5.22 -9.21 18.24
CA ASP A 159 3.87 -8.72 18.55
C ASP A 159 3.92 -7.29 19.09
N ILE A 160 3.37 -6.37 18.33
CA ILE A 160 3.38 -4.93 18.63
C ILE A 160 2.06 -4.41 19.22
N ARG A 161 1.08 -5.28 19.50
CA ARG A 161 -0.25 -4.86 19.96
C ARG A 161 -0.23 -4.12 21.30
N HIS A 162 0.80 -4.34 22.10
CA HIS A 162 1.03 -3.67 23.39
C HIS A 162 1.68 -2.28 23.28
N MET A 163 2.14 -1.90 22.08
CA MET A 163 2.84 -0.63 21.90
C MET A 163 1.88 0.56 21.94
N ALA A 164 2.34 1.65 22.55
CA ALA A 164 1.62 2.92 22.51
C ALA A 164 1.43 3.37 21.05
N GLY A 165 0.22 3.80 20.70
CA GLY A 165 -0.11 4.23 19.34
C GLY A 165 -0.40 3.09 18.36
N TYR A 166 -0.56 1.86 18.83
CA TYR A 166 -0.99 0.75 17.98
C TYR A 166 -2.35 1.07 17.33
N ASP A 167 -2.39 1.00 16.01
CA ASP A 167 -3.60 1.19 15.20
C ASP A 167 -3.88 -0.11 14.43
N ALA A 168 -4.87 -0.86 14.88
CA ALA A 168 -5.22 -2.15 14.29
C ALA A 168 -5.56 -2.05 12.80
N SER A 169 -6.08 -0.91 12.33
CA SER A 169 -6.45 -0.71 10.93
C SER A 169 -5.25 -0.64 9.99
N LEU A 170 -4.09 -0.21 10.51
CA LEU A 170 -2.84 -0.07 9.75
C LEU A 170 -1.79 -1.10 10.18
N MET A 171 -1.76 -1.49 11.46
CA MET A 171 -0.71 -2.33 12.03
C MET A 171 -1.16 -3.79 12.25
N GLY A 172 -2.47 -4.04 12.23
CA GLY A 172 -3.04 -5.37 12.45
C GLY A 172 -2.64 -6.41 11.40
N LEU A 173 -2.86 -7.66 11.73
CA LEU A 173 -2.64 -8.78 10.81
C LEU A 173 -3.58 -8.67 9.60
N ARG A 174 -3.10 -9.10 8.44
CA ARG A 174 -3.79 -8.93 7.16
C ARG A 174 -4.10 -10.27 6.51
N SER A 175 -5.22 -10.32 5.79
CA SER A 175 -5.61 -11.45 4.96
C SER A 175 -6.30 -10.96 3.68
N CYS A 176 -5.77 -9.89 3.10
CA CYS A 176 -6.32 -9.25 1.91
C CYS A 176 -5.30 -9.06 0.79
N ASP A 177 -4.02 -9.30 1.06
CA ASP A 177 -2.95 -9.17 0.09
C ASP A 177 -2.78 -10.48 -0.69
N TYR A 178 -2.48 -10.38 -1.98
CA TYR A 178 -2.29 -11.54 -2.84
C TYR A 178 -0.80 -11.74 -3.14
N ALA A 179 -0.40 -12.99 -3.28
CA ALA A 179 0.92 -13.35 -3.79
C ALA A 179 0.81 -14.54 -4.76
N ARG A 180 1.82 -14.70 -5.58
CA ARG A 180 1.94 -15.84 -6.49
C ARG A 180 2.54 -17.02 -5.73
N ASN A 181 1.88 -18.16 -5.77
CA ASN A 181 2.39 -19.41 -5.22
C ASN A 181 3.35 -20.12 -6.19
N SER A 182 3.97 -21.21 -5.76
CA SER A 182 4.89 -22.03 -6.57
C SER A 182 4.28 -22.56 -7.87
N LYS A 183 2.95 -22.71 -7.91
CA LYS A 183 2.18 -23.14 -9.11
C LYS A 183 1.81 -21.97 -10.03
N GLY A 184 2.31 -20.75 -9.76
CA GLY A 184 2.04 -19.55 -10.54
C GLY A 184 0.63 -18.94 -10.31
N LYS A 185 -0.17 -19.52 -9.41
CA LYS A 185 -1.52 -19.04 -9.08
C LYS A 185 -1.43 -17.92 -8.02
N ARG A 186 -2.22 -16.86 -8.17
CA ARG A 186 -2.37 -15.84 -7.14
C ARG A 186 -3.36 -16.28 -6.08
N VAL A 187 -2.90 -16.28 -4.85
CA VAL A 187 -3.65 -16.68 -3.67
C VAL A 187 -3.54 -15.61 -2.59
N ILE A 188 -4.50 -15.57 -1.68
CA ILE A 188 -4.44 -14.66 -0.54
C ILE A 188 -3.34 -15.13 0.41
N VAL A 189 -2.48 -14.20 0.80
CA VAL A 189 -1.55 -14.40 1.91
C VAL A 189 -2.32 -14.16 3.21
N ARG A 190 -2.46 -15.20 4.02
CA ARG A 190 -3.16 -15.11 5.32
C ARG A 190 -2.15 -14.98 6.43
N GLU A 191 -2.14 -13.83 7.08
CA GLU A 191 -1.37 -13.66 8.30
C GLU A 191 -2.08 -14.35 9.46
N THR A 192 -1.45 -15.38 10.03
CA THR A 192 -2.01 -16.25 11.07
C THR A 192 -1.53 -15.89 12.48
N GLY A 193 -0.64 -14.91 12.58
CA GLY A 193 -0.11 -14.45 13.88
C GLY A 193 1.17 -13.64 13.73
N TRP A 194 1.73 -13.31 14.87
CA TRP A 194 3.00 -12.64 15.00
C TRP A 194 4.12 -13.68 15.14
N ALA A 195 5.27 -13.41 14.57
CA ALA A 195 6.49 -14.17 14.79
C ALA A 195 7.16 -13.74 16.09
N ASP A 196 8.10 -14.51 16.60
CA ASP A 196 8.92 -14.07 17.71
C ASP A 196 9.81 -12.90 17.30
N ALA A 197 10.11 -12.03 18.29
CA ALA A 197 10.82 -10.78 18.02
C ALA A 197 12.23 -10.96 17.45
N ASN A 198 12.82 -12.14 17.54
CA ASN A 198 14.14 -12.50 17.01
C ASN A 198 14.07 -13.25 15.66
N GLU A 199 12.89 -13.57 15.15
CA GLU A 199 12.75 -14.24 13.87
C GLU A 199 13.12 -13.34 12.68
N THR A 200 13.51 -13.98 11.58
CA THR A 200 13.88 -13.34 10.32
C THR A 200 12.79 -13.57 9.28
N PRO A 201 12.49 -12.58 8.43
CA PRO A 201 11.56 -12.77 7.32
C PRO A 201 12.09 -13.82 6.34
N SER A 202 11.18 -14.52 5.70
CA SER A 202 11.51 -15.41 4.58
C SER A 202 10.40 -15.40 3.53
N PRO A 203 10.73 -15.47 2.24
CA PRO A 203 9.77 -15.71 1.17
C PRO A 203 9.18 -17.11 1.26
N VAL A 204 8.24 -17.41 0.38
CA VAL A 204 7.81 -18.77 0.05
C VAL A 204 8.86 -19.41 -0.82
#